data_129ef18dc68a50f8abd663bc30be4b96
#
_entry.id   129ef18dc68a50f8abd663bc30be4b96
#
_cell.length_a   1.000
_cell.length_b   1.000
_cell.length_c   1.000
_cell.angle_alpha   90.00
_cell.angle_beta   90.00
_cell.angle_gamma   90.00
#
_symmetry.space_group_name_H-M   'P 1'
#
loop_
_entity.id
_entity.type
_entity.pdbx_description
1 polymer ?
#
loop_
_entity_poly.entity_id
_entity_poly.type
_entity_poly.pdbx_seq_one_letter_code
_entity_poly.pdbx_strand_id
1 'polypeptide(L)'
;MKIIVYGGAGFLGSHLSEELLRRKHDVTIFDLNSYQDKPSEINFIKGNIEDYDKVLEASRGFDCAYNFAGISDLNKAINNPLSSAKVNIIGNINILEACRINKIERFIYASSVYAHSNSGSFYSCTKTASELYINEYNKAYGLNFTILRYGSLYGPRSGPENGLWRIVNQALNTNQISYIGDKDAVREYIHVYDAAVASSEILDKKYQNEIIVLTGLEKMKVYDMLSVLSEILNFNKKINFENKQYKGHYIRTPYSFSRKIAKKYVPQKHIDFGQGLLNLIQYINEKNN
;
A
#
# COMPACT_ATOMS: atom_id res chain seq x y z
N MET A 1 -12.13 -18.55 -5.54
CA MET A 1 -11.07 -18.25 -6.53
C MET A 1 -9.74 -18.64 -5.93
N LYS A 2 -8.81 -19.09 -6.76
CA LYS A 2 -7.39 -19.25 -6.40
C LYS A 2 -6.66 -17.94 -6.65
N ILE A 3 -6.10 -17.37 -5.62
CA ILE A 3 -5.52 -16.01 -5.67
C ILE A 3 -4.06 -16.05 -5.23
N ILE A 4 -3.16 -15.48 -6.04
CA ILE A 4 -1.77 -15.25 -5.66
C ILE A 4 -1.57 -13.78 -5.30
N VAL A 5 -0.89 -13.53 -4.16
CA VAL A 5 -0.58 -12.19 -3.67
C VAL A 5 0.94 -12.01 -3.62
N TYR A 6 1.51 -11.35 -4.60
CA TYR A 6 2.91 -10.92 -4.61
C TYR A 6 3.11 -9.78 -3.62
N GLY A 7 4.09 -9.90 -2.74
CA GLY A 7 4.23 -8.99 -1.59
C GLY A 7 3.22 -9.27 -0.47
N GLY A 8 2.69 -10.50 -0.42
CA GLY A 8 1.66 -10.91 0.53
C GLY A 8 2.12 -11.00 1.98
N ALA A 9 3.42 -10.94 2.27
CA ALA A 9 3.95 -10.86 3.62
C ALA A 9 4.23 -9.42 4.08
N GLY A 10 4.05 -8.43 3.20
CA GLY A 10 4.22 -7.02 3.51
C GLY A 10 3.08 -6.44 4.35
N PHE A 11 3.20 -5.15 4.71
CA PHE A 11 2.24 -4.43 5.56
C PHE A 11 0.78 -4.60 5.08
N LEU A 12 0.45 -4.13 3.89
CA LEU A 12 -0.92 -4.25 3.36
C LEU A 12 -1.21 -5.66 2.84
N GLY A 13 -0.21 -6.32 2.25
CA GLY A 13 -0.37 -7.65 1.64
C GLY A 13 -0.81 -8.72 2.64
N SER A 14 -0.28 -8.71 3.87
CA SER A 14 -0.65 -9.66 4.91
C SER A 14 -2.11 -9.50 5.36
N HIS A 15 -2.56 -8.27 5.56
CA HIS A 15 -3.95 -7.99 5.91
C HIS A 15 -4.92 -8.34 4.78
N LEU A 16 -4.55 -8.05 3.52
CA LEU A 16 -5.35 -8.48 2.37
C LEU A 16 -5.44 -10.01 2.26
N SER A 17 -4.32 -10.70 2.44
CA SER A 17 -4.29 -12.15 2.34
C SER A 17 -5.20 -12.82 3.37
N GLU A 18 -5.22 -12.30 4.60
CA GLU A 18 -6.13 -12.76 5.66
C GLU A 18 -7.60 -12.41 5.36
N GLU A 19 -7.86 -11.22 4.82
CA GLU A 19 -9.23 -10.83 4.43
C GLU A 19 -9.75 -11.69 3.26
N LEU A 20 -8.91 -12.00 2.28
CA LEU A 20 -9.26 -12.91 1.17
C LEU A 20 -9.56 -14.32 1.69
N LEU A 21 -8.75 -14.84 2.63
CA LEU A 21 -9.00 -16.12 3.29
C LEU A 21 -10.34 -16.10 4.04
N ARG A 22 -10.61 -15.02 4.81
CA ARG A 22 -11.88 -14.84 5.53
C ARG A 22 -13.09 -14.85 4.56
N ARG A 23 -12.91 -14.38 3.34
CA ARG A 23 -13.90 -14.45 2.25
C ARG A 23 -13.91 -15.78 1.50
N LYS A 24 -13.22 -16.80 2.03
CA LYS A 24 -13.19 -18.17 1.52
C LYS A 24 -12.53 -18.31 0.14
N HIS A 25 -11.53 -17.49 -0.16
CA HIS A 25 -10.65 -17.68 -1.29
C HIS A 25 -9.50 -18.64 -0.92
N ASP A 26 -8.97 -19.36 -1.90
CA ASP A 26 -7.73 -20.13 -1.79
C ASP A 26 -6.56 -19.16 -2.05
N VAL A 27 -5.78 -18.86 -1.01
CA VAL A 27 -4.79 -17.77 -1.02
C VAL A 27 -3.38 -18.33 -0.94
N THR A 28 -2.56 -17.94 -1.88
CA THR A 28 -1.11 -18.14 -1.84
C THR A 28 -0.39 -16.82 -1.84
N ILE A 29 0.53 -16.61 -0.91
CA ILE A 29 1.42 -15.46 -0.92
C ILE A 29 2.76 -15.82 -1.56
N PHE A 30 3.29 -14.90 -2.36
CA PHE A 30 4.64 -14.96 -2.92
C PHE A 30 5.44 -13.78 -2.38
N ASP A 31 6.51 -14.06 -1.63
CA ASP A 31 7.32 -13.01 -1.00
C ASP A 31 8.75 -13.51 -0.72
N LEU A 32 9.66 -12.59 -0.40
CA LEU A 32 11.02 -12.90 0.03
C LEU A 32 11.05 -13.67 1.35
N ASN A 33 10.16 -13.32 2.28
CA ASN A 33 10.01 -13.94 3.59
C ASN A 33 8.52 -14.11 3.94
N SER A 34 8.21 -15.07 4.80
CA SER A 34 6.90 -15.17 5.42
C SER A 34 6.76 -14.17 6.57
N TYR A 35 5.54 -13.93 7.03
CA TYR A 35 5.30 -13.12 8.22
C TYR A 35 4.92 -13.99 9.43
N GLN A 36 5.16 -13.44 10.62
CA GLN A 36 4.79 -14.08 11.89
C GLN A 36 3.26 -14.20 11.97
N ASP A 37 2.78 -15.27 12.60
CA ASP A 37 1.35 -15.53 12.83
C ASP A 37 0.51 -15.64 11.54
N LYS A 38 1.16 -16.01 10.42
CA LYS A 38 0.47 -16.31 9.17
C LYS A 38 -0.50 -17.49 9.38
N PRO A 39 -1.79 -17.37 9.03
CA PRO A 39 -2.71 -18.49 9.04
C PRO A 39 -2.17 -19.68 8.26
N SER A 40 -2.32 -20.91 8.81
CA SER A 40 -1.83 -22.15 8.19
C SER A 40 -2.45 -22.41 6.83
N GLU A 41 -3.68 -21.94 6.62
CA GLU A 41 -4.46 -22.08 5.40
C GLU A 41 -3.96 -21.21 4.25
N ILE A 42 -3.15 -20.19 4.54
CA ILE A 42 -2.50 -19.37 3.51
C ILE A 42 -1.22 -20.08 3.08
N ASN A 43 -1.15 -20.45 1.82
CA ASN A 43 0.06 -21.02 1.23
C ASN A 43 1.17 -19.98 1.08
N PHE A 44 2.42 -20.43 1.14
CA PHE A 44 3.59 -19.55 0.98
C PHE A 44 4.56 -20.09 -0.06
N ILE A 45 4.93 -19.24 -1.01
CA ILE A 45 6.00 -19.46 -1.98
C ILE A 45 7.08 -18.40 -1.74
N LYS A 46 8.27 -18.85 -1.38
CA LYS A 46 9.43 -17.96 -1.24
C LYS A 46 9.98 -17.58 -2.61
N GLY A 47 10.07 -16.28 -2.93
CA GLY A 47 10.64 -15.83 -4.19
C GLY A 47 10.82 -14.32 -4.27
N ASN A 48 11.61 -13.92 -5.29
CA ASN A 48 11.79 -12.53 -5.67
C ASN A 48 11.05 -12.25 -6.97
N ILE A 49 10.28 -11.16 -7.06
CA ILE A 49 9.56 -10.78 -8.28
C ILE A 49 10.49 -10.38 -9.43
N GLU A 50 11.77 -10.14 -9.15
CA GLU A 50 12.79 -9.91 -10.18
C GLU A 50 13.23 -11.21 -10.90
N ASP A 51 12.95 -12.38 -10.30
CA ASP A 51 13.20 -13.70 -10.88
C ASP A 51 12.00 -14.12 -11.73
N TYR A 52 12.11 -13.88 -13.05
CA TYR A 52 11.02 -14.14 -13.99
C TYR A 52 10.58 -15.59 -14.03
N ASP A 53 11.52 -16.53 -14.07
CA ASP A 53 11.21 -17.96 -14.19
C ASP A 53 10.42 -18.45 -12.97
N LYS A 54 10.83 -18.01 -11.79
CA LYS A 54 10.15 -18.32 -10.54
C LYS A 54 8.75 -17.69 -10.44
N VAL A 55 8.60 -16.46 -10.92
CA VAL A 55 7.30 -15.76 -11.00
C VAL A 55 6.38 -16.50 -11.97
N LEU A 56 6.89 -16.90 -13.14
CA LEU A 56 6.14 -17.65 -14.15
C LEU A 56 5.67 -19.01 -13.64
N GLU A 57 6.53 -19.74 -12.95
CA GLU A 57 6.17 -21.03 -12.34
C GLU A 57 5.13 -20.86 -11.23
N ALA A 58 5.36 -19.90 -10.31
CA ALA A 58 4.52 -19.65 -9.15
C ALA A 58 3.10 -19.21 -9.50
N SER A 59 2.90 -18.58 -10.67
CA SER A 59 1.58 -18.07 -11.07
C SER A 59 0.69 -19.08 -11.81
N ARG A 60 1.13 -20.36 -11.97
CA ARG A 60 0.34 -21.38 -12.67
C ARG A 60 -0.92 -21.77 -11.91
N GLY A 61 -2.05 -21.78 -12.60
CA GLY A 61 -3.33 -22.29 -12.09
C GLY A 61 -4.05 -21.36 -11.12
N PHE A 62 -3.69 -20.07 -11.07
CA PHE A 62 -4.42 -19.05 -10.34
C PHE A 62 -5.41 -18.30 -11.24
N ASP A 63 -6.53 -17.88 -10.64
CA ASP A 63 -7.57 -17.11 -11.31
C ASP A 63 -7.24 -15.60 -11.28
N CYS A 64 -6.63 -15.13 -10.19
CA CYS A 64 -6.34 -13.72 -9.94
C CYS A 64 -4.96 -13.53 -9.31
N ALA A 65 -4.27 -12.47 -9.73
CA ALA A 65 -3.00 -12.05 -9.17
C ALA A 65 -3.07 -10.62 -8.63
N TYR A 66 -2.65 -10.44 -7.36
CA TYR A 66 -2.41 -9.15 -6.76
C TYR A 66 -0.91 -8.86 -6.75
N ASN A 67 -0.51 -7.68 -7.21
CA ASN A 67 0.86 -7.21 -7.06
C ASN A 67 0.94 -6.08 -6.02
N PHE A 68 1.36 -6.45 -4.81
CA PHE A 68 1.61 -5.57 -3.67
C PHE A 68 3.11 -5.52 -3.33
N ALA A 69 3.93 -6.28 -4.06
CA ALA A 69 5.37 -6.21 -3.93
C ALA A 69 5.91 -4.89 -4.49
N GLY A 70 6.85 -4.30 -3.79
CA GLY A 70 7.49 -3.08 -4.26
C GLY A 70 8.20 -2.28 -3.15
N ILE A 71 9.07 -1.39 -3.58
CA ILE A 71 9.70 -0.38 -2.71
C ILE A 71 8.75 0.81 -2.66
N SER A 72 8.16 1.07 -1.47
CA SER A 72 7.17 2.13 -1.24
C SER A 72 7.72 3.34 -0.47
N ASP A 73 8.87 3.21 0.19
CA ASP A 73 9.51 4.30 0.91
C ASP A 73 10.18 5.29 -0.04
N LEU A 74 9.79 6.58 0.06
CA LEU A 74 10.27 7.64 -0.82
C LEU A 74 11.78 7.87 -0.66
N ASN A 75 12.32 7.76 0.55
CA ASN A 75 13.74 7.97 0.80
C ASN A 75 14.57 6.82 0.21
N LYS A 76 14.09 5.57 0.35
CA LYS A 76 14.72 4.41 -0.31
C LYS A 76 14.72 4.58 -1.82
N ALA A 77 13.61 5.04 -2.40
CA ALA A 77 13.52 5.28 -3.83
C ALA A 77 14.46 6.39 -4.32
N ILE A 78 14.63 7.46 -3.54
CA ILE A 78 15.57 8.55 -3.85
C ILE A 78 17.02 8.07 -3.72
N ASN A 79 17.33 7.33 -2.67
CA ASN A 79 18.69 6.89 -2.39
C ASN A 79 19.14 5.74 -3.32
N ASN A 80 18.21 4.93 -3.82
CA ASN A 80 18.51 3.84 -4.75
C ASN A 80 17.46 3.73 -5.87
N PRO A 81 17.48 4.67 -6.84
CA PRO A 81 16.49 4.71 -7.92
C PRO A 81 16.57 3.50 -8.84
N LEU A 82 17.76 2.93 -9.06
CA LEU A 82 17.94 1.74 -9.88
C LEU A 82 17.25 0.52 -9.27
N SER A 83 17.42 0.28 -7.96
CA SER A 83 16.73 -0.80 -7.26
C SER A 83 15.22 -0.61 -7.31
N SER A 84 14.75 0.63 -7.12
CA SER A 84 13.33 0.95 -7.23
C SER A 84 12.75 0.66 -8.62
N ALA A 85 13.50 0.96 -9.67
CA ALA A 85 13.10 0.62 -11.05
C ALA A 85 13.06 -0.90 -11.28
N LYS A 86 14.09 -1.63 -10.84
CA LYS A 86 14.15 -3.10 -10.97
C LYS A 86 12.96 -3.77 -10.29
N VAL A 87 12.72 -3.46 -9.02
CA VAL A 87 11.63 -4.07 -8.24
C VAL A 87 10.27 -3.59 -8.76
N ASN A 88 10.05 -2.28 -8.83
CA ASN A 88 8.70 -1.75 -9.07
C ASN A 88 8.29 -1.80 -10.55
N ILE A 89 9.23 -1.71 -11.50
CA ILE A 89 8.91 -1.73 -12.94
C ILE A 89 9.17 -3.11 -13.51
N ILE A 90 10.42 -3.61 -13.44
CA ILE A 90 10.76 -4.90 -14.04
C ILE A 90 10.04 -6.04 -13.34
N GLY A 91 10.03 -6.06 -11.99
CA GLY A 91 9.27 -7.05 -11.23
C GLY A 91 7.78 -7.04 -11.55
N ASN A 92 7.19 -5.84 -11.75
CA ASN A 92 5.79 -5.74 -12.20
C ASN A 92 5.58 -6.31 -13.61
N ILE A 93 6.50 -6.05 -14.55
CA ILE A 93 6.45 -6.61 -15.92
C ILE A 93 6.55 -8.14 -15.87
N ASN A 94 7.43 -8.69 -15.04
CA ASN A 94 7.55 -10.15 -14.87
C ASN A 94 6.21 -10.78 -14.45
N ILE A 95 5.50 -10.14 -13.52
CA ILE A 95 4.19 -10.62 -13.06
C ILE A 95 3.14 -10.46 -14.17
N LEU A 96 3.11 -9.33 -14.89
CA LEU A 96 2.18 -9.12 -15.99
C LEU A 96 2.37 -10.17 -17.10
N GLU A 97 3.61 -10.45 -17.45
CA GLU A 97 3.94 -11.45 -18.48
C GLU A 97 3.56 -12.87 -18.00
N ALA A 98 3.83 -13.20 -16.74
CA ALA A 98 3.40 -14.46 -16.15
C ALA A 98 1.86 -14.59 -16.13
N CYS A 99 1.13 -13.52 -15.82
CA CYS A 99 -0.33 -13.49 -15.90
C CYS A 99 -0.82 -13.76 -17.34
N ARG A 100 -0.19 -13.14 -18.34
CA ARG A 100 -0.53 -13.33 -19.75
C ARG A 100 -0.33 -14.79 -20.18
N ILE A 101 0.85 -15.35 -19.88
CA ILE A 101 1.22 -16.72 -20.32
C ILE A 101 0.34 -17.78 -19.61
N ASN A 102 0.11 -17.62 -18.30
CA ASN A 102 -0.70 -18.54 -17.51
C ASN A 102 -2.21 -18.27 -17.60
N LYS A 103 -2.63 -17.30 -18.42
CA LYS A 103 -4.04 -16.93 -18.67
C LYS A 103 -4.79 -16.57 -17.38
N ILE A 104 -4.14 -15.85 -16.47
CA ILE A 104 -4.79 -15.32 -15.27
C ILE A 104 -5.87 -14.32 -15.70
N GLU A 105 -7.08 -14.47 -15.17
CA GLU A 105 -8.25 -13.69 -15.60
C GLU A 105 -8.19 -12.23 -15.14
N ARG A 106 -7.56 -11.97 -13.98
CA ARG A 106 -7.56 -10.63 -13.36
C ARG A 106 -6.23 -10.31 -12.70
N PHE A 107 -5.66 -9.15 -13.04
CA PHE A 107 -4.49 -8.57 -12.40
C PHE A 107 -4.88 -7.34 -11.56
N ILE A 108 -4.50 -7.29 -10.29
CA ILE A 108 -4.78 -6.16 -9.39
C ILE A 108 -3.47 -5.57 -8.89
N TYR A 109 -3.32 -4.26 -9.06
CA TYR A 109 -2.06 -3.57 -8.80
C TYR A 109 -2.17 -2.53 -7.68
N ALA A 110 -1.28 -2.61 -6.70
CA ALA A 110 -1.11 -1.59 -5.68
C ALA A 110 -0.33 -0.40 -6.23
N SER A 111 -1.05 0.60 -6.70
CA SER A 111 -0.52 1.90 -7.09
C SER A 111 -0.60 2.90 -5.92
N SER A 112 -0.45 4.17 -6.21
CA SER A 112 -0.42 5.24 -5.21
C SER A 112 -1.06 6.51 -5.76
N VAL A 113 -1.55 7.36 -4.87
CA VAL A 113 -1.96 8.73 -5.22
C VAL A 113 -0.79 9.57 -5.76
N TYR A 114 0.45 9.13 -5.55
CA TYR A 114 1.62 9.75 -6.17
C TYR A 114 1.72 9.48 -7.69
N ALA A 115 1.11 8.41 -8.22
CA ALA A 115 1.13 8.13 -9.64
C ALA A 115 0.56 9.29 -10.45
N HIS A 116 1.25 9.69 -11.51
CA HIS A 116 0.93 10.83 -12.38
C HIS A 116 0.91 12.20 -11.65
N SER A 117 1.44 12.30 -10.44
CA SER A 117 1.56 13.57 -9.73
C SER A 117 2.97 14.17 -9.88
N ASN A 118 3.09 15.46 -9.57
CA ASN A 118 4.38 16.16 -9.51
C ASN A 118 5.16 15.89 -8.20
N SER A 119 4.61 15.04 -7.33
CA SER A 119 5.22 14.66 -6.05
C SER A 119 5.58 13.17 -6.06
N GLY A 120 6.38 12.71 -5.09
CA GLY A 120 6.71 11.29 -4.95
C GLY A 120 8.02 10.86 -5.62
N SER A 121 8.71 11.79 -6.31
CA SER A 121 10.05 11.54 -6.87
C SER A 121 10.12 10.23 -7.71
N PHE A 122 11.20 9.45 -7.61
CA PHE A 122 11.37 8.18 -8.33
C PHE A 122 10.27 7.16 -8.04
N TYR A 123 9.70 7.17 -6.83
CA TYR A 123 8.56 6.30 -6.51
C TYR A 123 7.35 6.61 -7.41
N SER A 124 7.01 7.89 -7.58
CA SER A 124 5.95 8.31 -8.51
C SER A 124 6.25 7.84 -9.94
N CYS A 125 7.49 8.00 -10.41
CA CYS A 125 7.90 7.53 -11.73
C CYS A 125 7.67 6.03 -11.90
N THR A 126 8.05 5.21 -10.90
CA THR A 126 7.87 3.76 -10.98
C THR A 126 6.40 3.35 -11.01
N LYS A 127 5.56 3.98 -10.19
CA LYS A 127 4.13 3.70 -10.16
C LYS A 127 3.44 4.11 -11.47
N THR A 128 3.80 5.28 -12.01
CA THR A 128 3.29 5.77 -13.30
C THR A 128 3.69 4.83 -14.45
N ALA A 129 4.96 4.42 -14.53
CA ALA A 129 5.42 3.47 -15.52
C ALA A 129 4.67 2.14 -15.45
N SER A 130 4.49 1.60 -14.24
CA SER A 130 3.74 0.36 -14.03
C SER A 130 2.28 0.47 -14.49
N GLU A 131 1.59 1.57 -14.19
CA GLU A 131 0.22 1.78 -14.68
C GLU A 131 0.15 1.86 -16.20
N LEU A 132 1.15 2.45 -16.87
CA LEU A 132 1.23 2.48 -18.34
C LEU A 132 1.40 1.08 -18.92
N TYR A 133 2.29 0.25 -18.36
CA TYR A 133 2.45 -1.15 -18.78
C TYR A 133 1.17 -1.95 -18.59
N ILE A 134 0.48 -1.83 -17.47
CA ILE A 134 -0.79 -2.51 -17.19
C ILE A 134 -1.83 -2.18 -18.29
N ASN A 135 -1.95 -0.90 -18.63
CA ASN A 135 -2.87 -0.46 -19.68
C ASN A 135 -2.50 -1.04 -21.06
N GLU A 136 -1.20 -1.12 -21.40
CA GLU A 136 -0.77 -1.71 -22.67
C GLU A 136 -0.98 -3.23 -22.69
N TYR A 137 -0.76 -3.96 -21.58
CA TYR A 137 -1.10 -5.39 -21.49
C TYR A 137 -2.61 -5.67 -21.66
N ASN A 138 -3.45 -4.78 -21.15
CA ASN A 138 -4.89 -4.87 -21.39
C ASN A 138 -5.23 -4.68 -22.86
N LYS A 139 -4.67 -3.65 -23.52
CA LYS A 139 -4.95 -3.36 -24.93
C LYS A 139 -4.39 -4.45 -25.86
N ALA A 140 -3.15 -4.87 -25.63
CA ALA A 140 -2.46 -5.80 -26.52
C ALA A 140 -2.91 -7.25 -26.35
N TYR A 141 -3.23 -7.64 -25.13
CA TYR A 141 -3.46 -9.05 -24.76
C TYR A 141 -4.78 -9.32 -24.07
N GLY A 142 -5.59 -8.29 -23.80
CA GLY A 142 -6.88 -8.46 -23.12
C GLY A 142 -6.78 -8.80 -21.63
N LEU A 143 -5.61 -8.63 -20.98
CA LEU A 143 -5.45 -8.89 -19.56
C LEU A 143 -6.31 -7.91 -18.75
N ASN A 144 -7.33 -8.41 -18.08
CA ASN A 144 -8.16 -7.56 -17.23
C ASN A 144 -7.42 -7.11 -15.98
N PHE A 145 -7.62 -5.87 -15.59
CA PHE A 145 -6.92 -5.30 -14.45
C PHE A 145 -7.83 -4.50 -13.51
N THR A 146 -7.31 -4.17 -12.33
CA THR A 146 -7.74 -3.05 -11.51
C THR A 146 -6.53 -2.38 -10.89
N ILE A 147 -6.43 -1.08 -11.00
CA ILE A 147 -5.37 -0.29 -10.37
C ILE A 147 -5.93 0.36 -9.11
N LEU A 148 -5.26 0.15 -7.98
CA LEU A 148 -5.64 0.68 -6.67
C LEU A 148 -4.65 1.77 -6.25
N ARG A 149 -5.06 3.04 -6.29
CA ARG A 149 -4.24 4.17 -5.86
C ARG A 149 -4.48 4.46 -4.39
N TYR A 150 -3.57 3.99 -3.56
CA TYR A 150 -3.66 4.18 -2.11
C TYR A 150 -3.19 5.56 -1.67
N GLY A 151 -3.87 6.10 -0.65
CA GLY A 151 -3.45 7.26 0.11
C GLY A 151 -2.48 6.90 1.23
N SER A 152 -2.56 7.64 2.36
CA SER A 152 -1.69 7.44 3.52
C SER A 152 -2.19 6.26 4.36
N LEU A 153 -1.62 5.07 4.14
CA LEU A 153 -1.91 3.86 4.90
C LEU A 153 -1.30 3.92 6.30
N TYR A 154 -2.03 3.43 7.30
CA TYR A 154 -1.55 3.27 8.67
C TYR A 154 -2.24 2.10 9.39
N GLY A 155 -1.68 1.64 10.50
CA GLY A 155 -2.27 0.60 11.34
C GLY A 155 -1.27 -0.48 11.75
N PRO A 156 -1.74 -1.57 12.39
CA PRO A 156 -0.91 -2.70 12.81
C PRO A 156 -0.08 -3.29 11.68
N ARG A 157 1.07 -3.87 12.01
CA ARG A 157 2.10 -4.41 11.09
C ARG A 157 2.76 -3.38 10.18
N SER A 158 2.46 -2.07 10.32
CA SER A 158 3.33 -1.06 9.74
C SER A 158 4.68 -1.03 10.49
N GLY A 159 5.71 -0.55 9.83
CA GLY A 159 7.06 -0.54 10.37
C GLY A 159 7.76 0.80 10.17
N PRO A 160 9.08 0.86 10.36
CA PRO A 160 9.88 2.10 10.31
C PRO A 160 9.79 2.87 8.99
N GLU A 161 9.33 2.24 7.92
CA GLU A 161 9.11 2.87 6.62
C GLU A 161 7.82 3.71 6.59
N ASN A 162 6.88 3.46 7.53
CA ASN A 162 5.63 4.19 7.64
C ASN A 162 5.81 5.46 8.48
N GLY A 163 5.37 6.61 7.93
CA GLY A 163 5.52 7.91 8.58
C GLY A 163 4.81 8.00 9.93
N LEU A 164 3.56 7.53 10.00
CA LEU A 164 2.78 7.60 11.23
C LEU A 164 3.32 6.63 12.29
N TRP A 165 3.76 5.44 11.88
CA TRP A 165 4.44 4.51 12.78
C TRP A 165 5.67 5.15 13.44
N ARG A 166 6.54 5.82 12.66
CA ARG A 166 7.72 6.50 13.20
C ARG A 166 7.37 7.55 14.25
N ILE A 167 6.34 8.36 13.99
CA ILE A 167 5.89 9.41 14.91
C ILE A 167 5.36 8.78 16.21
N VAL A 168 4.50 7.76 16.12
CA VAL A 168 3.93 7.07 17.28
C VAL A 168 5.03 6.37 18.08
N ASN A 169 5.92 5.63 17.42
CA ASN A 169 7.04 4.95 18.07
C ASN A 169 8.00 5.93 18.76
N GLN A 170 8.30 7.07 18.13
CA GLN A 170 9.08 8.13 18.76
C GLN A 170 8.37 8.67 20.01
N ALA A 171 7.06 8.97 19.90
CA ALA A 171 6.29 9.48 21.02
C ALA A 171 6.30 8.55 22.22
N LEU A 172 6.11 7.25 21.99
CA LEU A 172 6.13 6.22 23.03
C LEU A 172 7.50 6.07 23.69
N ASN A 173 8.60 6.11 22.93
CA ASN A 173 9.93 5.87 23.45
C ASN A 173 10.60 7.11 24.05
N THR A 174 10.29 8.32 23.58
CA THR A 174 10.98 9.56 23.98
C THR A 174 10.08 10.53 24.73
N ASN A 175 8.78 10.24 24.85
CA ASN A 175 7.80 11.14 25.41
C ASN A 175 7.82 12.54 24.72
N GLN A 176 8.09 12.55 23.41
CA GLN A 176 8.13 13.76 22.56
C GLN A 176 7.48 13.47 21.22
N ILE A 177 6.83 14.47 20.65
CA ILE A 177 6.29 14.43 19.30
C ILE A 177 7.06 15.43 18.46
N SER A 178 7.81 14.94 17.46
CA SER A 178 8.50 15.78 16.49
C SER A 178 8.07 15.43 15.07
N TYR A 179 7.85 16.45 14.26
CA TYR A 179 7.47 16.28 12.86
C TYR A 179 8.35 17.14 11.96
N ILE A 180 8.90 16.53 10.91
CA ILE A 180 9.65 17.23 9.88
C ILE A 180 8.71 17.47 8.70
N GLY A 181 8.42 18.73 8.39
CA GLY A 181 7.57 19.14 7.27
C GLY A 181 6.53 20.18 7.64
N ASP A 182 5.64 20.46 6.70
CA ASP A 182 4.59 21.48 6.85
C ASP A 182 3.46 20.96 7.76
N LYS A 183 3.18 21.69 8.85
CA LYS A 183 2.09 21.40 9.79
C LYS A 183 0.70 21.48 9.15
N ASP A 184 0.56 22.29 8.11
CA ASP A 184 -0.69 22.50 7.37
C ASP A 184 -0.85 21.53 6.18
N ALA A 185 0.12 20.63 5.98
CA ALA A 185 0.00 19.56 4.99
C ALA A 185 -1.22 18.69 5.29
N VAL A 186 -2.00 18.40 4.26
CA VAL A 186 -3.26 17.65 4.37
C VAL A 186 -3.04 16.21 3.92
N ARG A 187 -3.55 15.26 4.69
CA ARG A 187 -3.52 13.83 4.41
C ARG A 187 -4.93 13.24 4.46
N GLU A 188 -5.14 12.20 3.66
CA GLU A 188 -6.29 11.31 3.75
C GLU A 188 -5.77 9.96 4.25
N TYR A 189 -5.85 9.75 5.57
CA TYR A 189 -5.39 8.51 6.19
C TYR A 189 -6.43 7.40 6.01
N ILE A 190 -5.97 6.22 5.59
CA ILE A 190 -6.81 5.03 5.50
C ILE A 190 -6.23 3.93 6.39
N HIS A 191 -7.06 3.37 7.27
CA HIS A 191 -6.63 2.27 8.12
C HIS A 191 -6.38 1.02 7.28
N VAL A 192 -5.35 0.24 7.64
CA VAL A 192 -4.95 -0.93 6.84
C VAL A 192 -6.03 -1.99 6.72
N TYR A 193 -6.88 -2.16 7.74
CA TYR A 193 -8.02 -3.08 7.68
C TYR A 193 -9.07 -2.62 6.65
N ASP A 194 -9.38 -1.32 6.62
CA ASP A 194 -10.31 -0.77 5.63
C ASP A 194 -9.75 -0.90 4.20
N ALA A 195 -8.44 -0.68 4.06
CA ALA A 195 -7.75 -0.87 2.79
C ALA A 195 -7.77 -2.34 2.34
N ALA A 196 -7.59 -3.29 3.26
CA ALA A 196 -7.66 -4.73 2.96
C ALA A 196 -9.08 -5.15 2.55
N VAL A 197 -10.10 -4.72 3.29
CA VAL A 197 -11.51 -4.96 2.95
C VAL A 197 -11.85 -4.40 1.57
N ALA A 198 -11.56 -3.12 1.33
CA ALA A 198 -11.79 -2.49 0.03
C ALA A 198 -11.06 -3.22 -1.10
N SER A 199 -9.79 -3.62 -0.87
CA SER A 199 -8.99 -4.34 -1.86
C SER A 199 -9.53 -5.74 -2.17
N SER A 200 -10.22 -6.38 -1.24
CA SER A 200 -10.89 -7.65 -1.49
C SER A 200 -12.21 -7.48 -2.24
N GLU A 201 -12.96 -6.40 -1.99
CA GLU A 201 -14.22 -6.09 -2.67
C GLU A 201 -14.04 -5.68 -4.15
N ILE A 202 -12.83 -5.28 -4.51
CA ILE A 202 -12.44 -4.95 -5.90
C ILE A 202 -12.51 -6.17 -6.84
N LEU A 203 -12.60 -7.39 -6.33
CA LEU A 203 -12.84 -8.59 -7.14
C LEU A 203 -14.18 -8.57 -7.88
N ASP A 204 -15.15 -7.76 -7.45
CA ASP A 204 -16.40 -7.57 -8.16
C ASP A 204 -16.14 -7.08 -9.60
N LYS A 205 -16.86 -7.65 -10.57
CA LYS A 205 -16.72 -7.36 -12.01
C LYS A 205 -16.92 -5.87 -12.35
N LYS A 206 -17.69 -5.13 -11.56
CA LYS A 206 -17.90 -3.68 -11.76
C LYS A 206 -16.61 -2.83 -11.66
N TYR A 207 -15.56 -3.39 -11.04
CA TYR A 207 -14.26 -2.74 -10.91
C TYR A 207 -13.24 -3.21 -11.94
N GLN A 208 -13.64 -4.06 -12.89
CA GLN A 208 -12.78 -4.57 -13.93
C GLN A 208 -12.36 -3.46 -14.89
N ASN A 209 -11.06 -3.40 -15.19
CA ASN A 209 -10.45 -2.39 -16.05
C ASN A 209 -10.66 -0.95 -15.54
N GLU A 210 -10.70 -0.78 -14.22
CA GLU A 210 -10.90 0.50 -13.54
C GLU A 210 -9.66 0.93 -12.75
N ILE A 211 -9.58 2.24 -12.51
CA ILE A 211 -8.62 2.85 -11.59
C ILE A 211 -9.42 3.35 -10.38
N ILE A 212 -9.08 2.85 -9.19
CA ILE A 212 -9.81 3.11 -7.96
C ILE A 212 -8.88 3.83 -6.98
N VAL A 213 -9.34 4.95 -6.42
CA VAL A 213 -8.64 5.67 -5.35
C VAL A 213 -9.13 5.15 -4.00
N LEU A 214 -8.19 4.64 -3.22
CA LEU A 214 -8.39 4.13 -1.86
C LEU A 214 -7.69 5.05 -0.87
N THR A 215 -8.38 6.10 -0.46
CA THR A 215 -7.92 7.06 0.55
C THR A 215 -8.93 7.09 1.69
N GLY A 216 -8.53 7.66 2.83
CA GLY A 216 -9.47 7.94 3.91
C GLY A 216 -10.62 8.85 3.47
N LEU A 217 -11.67 8.87 4.24
CA LEU A 217 -12.85 9.71 3.97
C LEU A 217 -12.62 11.16 4.39
N GLU A 218 -11.82 11.36 5.42
CA GLU A 218 -11.56 12.66 5.99
C GLU A 218 -10.22 13.24 5.53
N LYS A 219 -10.23 14.55 5.28
CA LYS A 219 -9.02 15.34 5.03
C LYS A 219 -8.56 15.90 6.36
N MET A 220 -7.38 15.50 6.82
CA MET A 220 -6.83 15.91 8.10
C MET A 220 -5.51 16.65 7.92
N LYS A 221 -5.36 17.79 8.58
CA LYS A 221 -4.05 18.45 8.67
C LYS A 221 -3.11 17.65 9.54
N VAL A 222 -1.83 17.70 9.25
CA VAL A 222 -0.81 17.06 10.08
C VAL A 222 -0.85 17.59 11.51
N TYR A 223 -1.08 18.88 11.70
CA TYR A 223 -1.24 19.45 13.04
C TYR A 223 -2.38 18.79 13.81
N ASP A 224 -3.56 18.63 13.20
CA ASP A 224 -4.73 18.04 13.86
C ASP A 224 -4.48 16.57 14.21
N MET A 225 -3.85 15.83 13.31
CA MET A 225 -3.44 14.44 13.53
C MET A 225 -2.48 14.31 14.74
N LEU A 226 -1.48 15.19 14.84
CA LEU A 226 -0.53 15.18 15.95
C LEU A 226 -1.19 15.63 17.25
N SER A 227 -2.18 16.50 17.20
CA SER A 227 -2.98 16.92 18.35
C SER A 227 -3.78 15.76 18.91
N VAL A 228 -4.47 15.00 18.06
CA VAL A 228 -5.20 13.77 18.48
C VAL A 228 -4.22 12.75 19.10
N LEU A 229 -3.06 12.54 18.52
CA LEU A 229 -2.03 11.65 19.08
C LEU A 229 -1.55 12.14 20.46
N SER A 230 -1.30 13.44 20.59
CA SER A 230 -0.87 14.05 21.87
C SER A 230 -1.94 13.90 22.96
N GLU A 231 -3.20 14.06 22.61
CA GLU A 231 -4.33 13.88 23.51
C GLU A 231 -4.48 12.42 23.97
N ILE A 232 -4.45 11.47 23.04
CA ILE A 232 -4.51 10.03 23.36
C ILE A 232 -3.37 9.60 24.32
N LEU A 233 -2.17 10.14 24.13
CA LEU A 233 -1.00 9.80 24.94
C LEU A 233 -0.87 10.66 26.20
N ASN A 234 -1.85 11.55 26.49
CA ASN A 234 -1.84 12.49 27.62
C ASN A 234 -0.55 13.34 27.68
N PHE A 235 -0.04 13.74 26.55
CA PHE A 235 1.15 14.57 26.47
C PHE A 235 0.81 16.04 26.64
N ASN A 236 1.15 16.60 27.82
CA ASN A 236 1.11 18.04 28.05
C ASN A 236 2.28 18.80 27.39
N LYS A 237 2.95 18.21 26.41
CA LYS A 237 4.16 18.75 25.79
C LYS A 237 3.89 19.34 24.42
N LYS A 238 4.65 20.38 24.09
CA LYS A 238 4.61 21.07 22.80
C LYS A 238 5.05 20.12 21.68
N ILE A 239 4.24 20.03 20.62
CA ILE A 239 4.60 19.35 19.38
C ILE A 239 5.70 20.17 18.69
N ASN A 240 6.83 19.57 18.41
CA ASN A 240 7.96 20.22 17.74
C ASN A 240 7.83 20.05 16.22
N PHE A 241 7.73 21.17 15.51
CA PHE A 241 7.78 21.19 14.05
C PHE A 241 9.17 21.65 13.59
N GLU A 242 9.87 20.77 12.87
CA GLU A 242 11.10 21.15 12.18
C GLU A 242 10.78 21.57 10.75
N ASN A 243 11.02 22.84 10.43
CA ASN A 243 10.71 23.42 9.12
C ASN A 243 11.78 23.04 8.07
N LYS A 244 12.02 21.73 7.88
CA LYS A 244 12.86 21.19 6.81
C LYS A 244 12.00 20.75 5.65
N GLN A 245 12.36 21.15 4.44
CA GLN A 245 11.68 20.69 3.23
C GLN A 245 11.87 19.17 3.08
N TYR A 246 10.80 18.41 3.31
CA TYR A 246 10.82 16.96 3.09
C TYR A 246 10.68 16.71 1.58
N LYS A 247 11.79 16.38 0.92
CA LYS A 247 11.82 16.17 -0.53
C LYS A 247 10.85 15.06 -0.95
N GLY A 248 10.01 15.35 -1.93
CA GLY A 248 9.12 14.36 -2.56
C GLY A 248 7.74 14.21 -1.93
N HIS A 249 7.47 14.72 -0.73
CA HIS A 249 6.13 14.64 -0.14
C HIS A 249 5.19 15.74 -0.67
N TYR A 250 3.91 15.40 -0.82
CA TYR A 250 2.88 16.37 -1.20
C TYR A 250 2.40 17.19 0.01
N ILE A 251 1.95 18.43 -0.26
CA ILE A 251 1.27 19.28 0.72
C ILE A 251 -0.22 18.91 0.82
N ARG A 252 -0.84 18.56 -0.30
CA ARG A 252 -2.22 18.06 -0.37
C ARG A 252 -2.25 16.76 -1.15
N THR A 253 -3.12 15.82 -0.73
CA THR A 253 -3.30 14.55 -1.46
C THR A 253 -3.54 14.83 -2.94
N PRO A 254 -2.65 14.38 -3.83
CA PRO A 254 -2.77 14.70 -5.25
C PRO A 254 -3.91 13.89 -5.89
N TYR A 255 -4.73 14.59 -6.66
CA TYR A 255 -5.68 14.00 -7.59
C TYR A 255 -5.18 14.30 -8.99
N SER A 256 -4.58 13.31 -9.65
CA SER A 256 -4.02 13.49 -10.98
C SER A 256 -4.93 12.95 -12.07
N PHE A 257 -5.10 13.74 -13.12
CA PHE A 257 -5.76 13.30 -14.33
C PHE A 257 -4.81 12.38 -15.11
N SER A 258 -5.30 11.21 -15.48
CA SER A 258 -4.69 10.33 -16.47
C SER A 258 -5.71 10.09 -17.59
N ARG A 259 -5.35 9.29 -18.61
CA ARG A 259 -6.25 8.97 -19.74
C ARG A 259 -7.61 8.37 -19.26
N LYS A 260 -7.67 7.86 -18.06
CA LYS A 260 -8.89 7.35 -17.41
C LYS A 260 -9.05 8.02 -16.04
N ILE A 261 -10.26 8.53 -15.78
CA ILE A 261 -10.59 9.14 -14.48
C ILE A 261 -10.63 8.05 -13.42
N ALA A 262 -9.85 8.23 -12.35
CA ALA A 262 -9.90 7.34 -11.20
C ALA A 262 -11.19 7.59 -10.39
N LYS A 263 -11.84 6.49 -9.95
CA LYS A 263 -13.05 6.54 -9.13
C LYS A 263 -12.66 6.39 -7.66
N LYS A 264 -13.13 7.29 -6.78
CA LYS A 264 -12.92 7.12 -5.33
C LYS A 264 -13.84 6.01 -4.81
N TYR A 265 -13.26 5.04 -4.12
CA TYR A 265 -14.01 4.04 -3.37
C TYR A 265 -14.49 4.66 -2.05
N VAL A 266 -15.77 4.50 -1.75
CA VAL A 266 -16.39 4.95 -0.51
C VAL A 266 -16.90 3.71 0.23
N PRO A 267 -16.26 3.31 1.35
CA PRO A 267 -16.68 2.16 2.14
C PRO A 267 -17.99 2.46 2.88
N GLN A 268 -18.79 1.42 3.11
CA GLN A 268 -19.99 1.51 3.96
C GLN A 268 -19.65 1.63 5.45
N LYS A 269 -18.52 1.04 5.86
CA LYS A 269 -17.98 1.10 7.21
C LYS A 269 -16.51 1.42 7.12
N HIS A 270 -16.00 2.19 8.06
CA HIS A 270 -14.59 2.53 8.17
C HIS A 270 -14.19 2.64 9.64
N ILE A 271 -12.92 2.47 9.91
CA ILE A 271 -12.35 2.67 11.24
C ILE A 271 -12.10 4.17 11.42
N ASP A 272 -12.69 4.74 12.46
CA ASP A 272 -12.40 6.10 12.90
C ASP A 272 -10.91 6.30 13.12
N PHE A 273 -10.40 7.52 12.80
CA PHE A 273 -8.97 7.79 12.87
C PHE A 273 -8.40 7.64 14.28
N GLY A 274 -9.12 8.11 15.30
CA GLY A 274 -8.71 7.97 16.72
C GLY A 274 -8.64 6.50 17.14
N GLN A 275 -9.64 5.69 16.78
CA GLN A 275 -9.62 4.25 17.03
C GLN A 275 -8.48 3.56 16.29
N GLY A 276 -8.21 3.96 15.07
CA GLY A 276 -7.08 3.42 14.29
C GLY A 276 -5.72 3.77 14.90
N LEU A 277 -5.57 4.97 15.48
CA LEU A 277 -4.38 5.35 16.24
C LEU A 277 -4.19 4.47 17.47
N LEU A 278 -5.26 4.22 18.24
CA LEU A 278 -5.22 3.32 19.38
C LEU A 278 -4.75 1.92 18.99
N ASN A 279 -5.26 1.38 17.88
CA ASN A 279 -4.81 0.08 17.35
C ASN A 279 -3.32 0.07 17.00
N LEU A 280 -2.81 1.17 16.39
CA LEU A 280 -1.39 1.30 16.06
C LEU A 280 -0.52 1.42 17.33
N ILE A 281 -0.95 2.22 18.30
CA ILE A 281 -0.27 2.40 19.60
C ILE A 281 -0.17 1.06 20.33
N GLN A 282 -1.27 0.35 20.45
CA GLN A 282 -1.30 -0.97 21.08
C GLN A 282 -0.32 -1.94 20.39
N TYR A 283 -0.38 -2.03 19.07
CA TYR A 283 0.51 -2.89 18.30
C TYR A 283 2.01 -2.58 18.55
N ILE A 284 2.38 -1.29 18.59
CA ILE A 284 3.77 -0.88 18.83
C ILE A 284 4.18 -1.24 20.26
N ASN A 285 3.32 -1.02 21.25
CA ASN A 285 3.61 -1.37 22.63
C ASN A 285 3.82 -2.88 22.82
N GLU A 286 2.99 -3.72 22.20
CA GLU A 286 3.13 -5.18 22.24
C GLU A 286 4.42 -5.69 21.61
N LYS A 287 4.97 -4.97 20.63
CA LYS A 287 6.24 -5.33 19.97
C LYS A 287 7.48 -4.82 20.71
N ASN A 288 7.34 -3.78 21.54
CA ASN A 288 8.43 -3.21 22.32
C ASN A 288 8.61 -3.90 23.71
N ASN A 289 7.61 -4.66 24.16
CA ASN A 289 7.64 -5.51 25.35
C ASN A 289 8.04 -6.96 24.97
#